data_c8bab9ff10eb34555805fac6e05c989f
#
_entry.id   c8bab9ff10eb34555805fac6e05c989f
#
_cell.length_a   1.000
_cell.length_b   1.000
_cell.length_c   1.000
_cell.angle_alpha   90.00
_cell.angle_beta   90.00
_cell.angle_gamma   90.00
#
_symmetry.space_group_name_H-M   'P 1'
#
loop_
_entity.id
_entity.type
_entity.pdbx_description
1 polymer ?
#
loop_
_entity_poly.entity_id
_entity_poly.type
_entity_poly.pdbx_seq_one_letter_code
_entity_poly.pdbx_strand_id
1 'polypeptide(L)'
;MAPSDEARPVVVLVVEDELLVRMSTTDILQDSGFHVVEARDGVEAIAVLELRDDVAAILTDVTMPNMNGVALAAIVAERWSSVGIVITSGAVPAGLKVELPAGARFIQKPYTAETLLQEIAAVLPRLGAPVALKSLPTMQPGKPHGAGGIAQPLAEPDES
;
A
#
# COMPACT_ATOMS: atom_id res chain seq x y z
N MET A 1 13.36 17.23 -23.21
CA MET A 1 13.17 17.18 -22.87
C MET A 1 13.03 16.65 -22.05
N ALA A 2 13.34 16.54 -21.84
CA ALA A 2 13.29 15.95 -21.02
C ALA A 2 12.37 15.98 -20.07
N PRO A 3 11.69 16.41 -20.23
CA PRO A 3 10.64 16.42 -19.39
C PRO A 3 10.36 15.11 -18.90
N SER A 4 11.01 14.25 -19.31
CA SER A 4 10.71 12.99 -18.99
C SER A 4 10.73 12.75 -17.54
N ASP A 5 11.45 13.45 -16.81
CA ASP A 5 11.47 13.20 -15.47
C ASP A 5 10.22 13.30 -14.82
N GLU A 6 9.57 14.35 -14.95
CA GLU A 6 8.37 14.53 -14.27
C GLU A 6 7.29 13.80 -14.87
N ALA A 7 7.44 13.36 -16.04
CA ALA A 7 6.38 12.65 -16.68
C ALA A 7 6.35 11.20 -16.31
N ARG A 8 7.28 10.75 -15.52
CA ARG A 8 7.31 9.34 -15.21
C ARG A 8 6.22 9.02 -14.20
N PRO A 9 5.25 8.22 -14.57
CA PRO A 9 4.16 7.93 -13.65
C PRO A 9 4.60 6.99 -12.54
N VAL A 10 3.90 7.08 -11.43
CA VAL A 10 4.13 6.18 -10.32
C VAL A 10 3.41 4.88 -10.62
N VAL A 11 4.08 3.76 -10.45
CA VAL A 11 3.52 2.45 -10.77
C VAL A 11 2.95 1.81 -9.52
N VAL A 12 1.69 1.41 -9.60
CA VAL A 12 1.00 0.71 -8.52
C VAL A 12 0.61 -0.67 -9.02
N LEU A 13 0.91 -1.69 -8.25
CA LEU A 13 0.53 -3.06 -8.56
C LEU A 13 -0.76 -3.37 -7.84
N VAL A 14 -1.82 -3.68 -8.57
CA VAL A 14 -3.13 -4.01 -8.01
C VAL A 14 -3.29 -5.53 -8.05
N VAL A 15 -3.47 -6.13 -6.88
CA VAL A 15 -3.62 -7.57 -6.75
C VAL A 15 -5.02 -7.87 -6.27
N GLU A 16 -5.84 -8.44 -7.12
CA GLU A 16 -7.24 -8.66 -6.84
C GLU A 16 -7.73 -9.79 -7.75
N ASP A 17 -8.30 -10.84 -7.18
CA ASP A 17 -8.75 -11.96 -7.99
C ASP A 17 -10.09 -11.71 -8.67
N GLU A 18 -10.89 -10.80 -8.15
CA GLU A 18 -12.18 -10.52 -8.73
C GLU A 18 -12.05 -9.50 -9.84
N LEU A 19 -12.37 -9.89 -11.05
CA LEU A 19 -12.11 -9.07 -12.23
C LEU A 19 -12.77 -7.70 -12.14
N LEU A 20 -14.03 -7.65 -11.74
CA LEU A 20 -14.73 -6.36 -11.74
C LEU A 20 -14.18 -5.41 -10.70
N VAL A 21 -13.81 -5.95 -9.55
CA VAL A 21 -13.21 -5.12 -8.51
C VAL A 21 -11.85 -4.62 -8.97
N ARG A 22 -11.08 -5.49 -9.62
CA ARG A 22 -9.75 -5.10 -10.11
C ARG A 22 -9.87 -4.01 -11.16
N MET A 23 -10.84 -4.14 -12.08
CA MET A 23 -11.03 -3.14 -13.11
C MET A 23 -11.44 -1.79 -12.52
N SER A 24 -12.34 -1.83 -11.55
CA SER A 24 -12.80 -0.60 -10.92
C SER A 24 -11.67 0.11 -10.20
N THR A 25 -10.88 -0.64 -9.47
CA THR A 25 -9.75 -0.08 -8.74
C THR A 25 -8.71 0.48 -9.70
N THR A 26 -8.43 -0.26 -10.77
CA THR A 26 -7.49 0.19 -11.79
C THR A 26 -7.95 1.50 -12.41
N ASP A 27 -9.24 1.61 -12.71
CA ASP A 27 -9.76 2.84 -13.31
C ASP A 27 -9.56 4.03 -12.39
N ILE A 28 -9.84 3.87 -11.10
CA ILE A 28 -9.66 4.95 -10.15
C ILE A 28 -8.21 5.42 -10.15
N LEU A 29 -7.29 4.48 -10.11
CA LEU A 29 -5.88 4.82 -10.04
C LEU A 29 -5.39 5.45 -11.33
N GLN A 30 -5.80 4.91 -12.46
CA GLN A 30 -5.38 5.45 -13.75
C GLN A 30 -5.93 6.86 -13.97
N ASP A 31 -7.16 7.08 -13.54
CA ASP A 31 -7.75 8.41 -13.65
C ASP A 31 -6.98 9.43 -12.83
N SER A 32 -6.29 8.99 -11.82
CA SER A 32 -5.52 9.89 -10.97
C SER A 32 -4.06 10.00 -11.38
N GLY A 33 -3.71 9.39 -12.50
CA GLY A 33 -2.37 9.55 -13.05
C GLY A 33 -1.39 8.44 -12.74
N PHE A 34 -1.83 7.40 -12.03
CA PHE A 34 -0.94 6.28 -11.74
C PHE A 34 -0.88 5.34 -12.93
N HIS A 35 0.24 4.67 -13.05
CA HIS A 35 0.37 3.58 -13.99
C HIS A 35 0.08 2.29 -13.22
N VAL A 36 -0.83 1.49 -13.72
CA VAL A 36 -1.28 0.31 -12.97
C VAL A 36 -0.82 -0.96 -13.66
N VAL A 37 -0.27 -1.87 -12.88
CA VAL A 37 0.00 -3.23 -13.31
C VAL A 37 -0.93 -4.12 -12.50
N GLU A 38 -1.53 -5.11 -13.12
CA GLU A 38 -2.53 -5.95 -12.45
C GLU A 38 -2.01 -7.36 -12.24
N ALA A 39 -2.42 -7.95 -11.13
CA ALA A 39 -2.14 -9.35 -10.84
C ALA A 39 -3.40 -9.95 -10.25
N ARG A 40 -3.66 -11.22 -10.52
CA ARG A 40 -4.87 -11.87 -10.05
C ARG A 40 -4.69 -12.52 -8.69
N ASP A 41 -3.46 -12.77 -8.28
CA ASP A 41 -3.22 -13.38 -6.98
C ASP A 41 -1.80 -13.06 -6.54
N GLY A 42 -1.45 -13.55 -5.38
CA GLY A 42 -0.14 -13.26 -4.80
C GLY A 42 1.02 -13.86 -5.58
N VAL A 43 0.80 -15.01 -6.19
CA VAL A 43 1.87 -15.63 -6.96
C VAL A 43 2.20 -14.78 -8.18
N GLU A 44 1.17 -14.31 -8.85
CA GLU A 44 1.38 -13.45 -10.02
C GLU A 44 2.00 -12.13 -9.60
N ALA A 45 1.58 -11.60 -8.43
CA ALA A 45 2.13 -10.36 -7.93
C ALA A 45 3.63 -10.48 -7.68
N ILE A 46 4.05 -11.58 -7.09
CA ILE A 46 5.47 -11.79 -6.82
C ILE A 46 6.24 -11.86 -8.13
N ALA A 47 5.67 -12.54 -9.13
CA ALA A 47 6.32 -12.62 -10.44
C ALA A 47 6.50 -11.25 -11.05
N VAL A 48 5.51 -10.38 -10.91
CA VAL A 48 5.62 -9.02 -11.42
C VAL A 48 6.74 -8.28 -10.70
N LEU A 49 6.80 -8.39 -9.38
CA LEU A 49 7.81 -7.69 -8.61
C LEU A 49 9.22 -8.20 -8.92
N GLU A 50 9.33 -9.47 -9.28
CA GLU A 50 10.63 -10.01 -9.64
C GLU A 50 11.10 -9.50 -10.99
N LEU A 51 10.18 -9.11 -11.85
CA LEU A 51 10.53 -8.64 -13.18
C LEU A 51 10.61 -7.12 -13.29
N ARG A 52 10.03 -6.40 -12.36
CA ARG A 52 9.97 -4.95 -12.43
C ARG A 52 10.56 -4.35 -11.16
N ASP A 53 11.36 -3.34 -11.33
CA ASP A 53 11.91 -2.66 -10.16
C ASP A 53 11.32 -1.28 -9.99
N ASP A 54 10.27 -0.96 -10.74
CA ASP A 54 9.68 0.38 -10.70
C ASP A 54 8.32 0.43 -9.97
N VAL A 55 7.92 -0.64 -9.31
CA VAL A 55 6.65 -0.65 -8.58
C VAL A 55 6.84 0.12 -7.28
N ALA A 56 6.04 1.17 -7.11
CA ALA A 56 6.16 2.02 -5.92
C ALA A 56 5.26 1.56 -4.80
N ALA A 57 4.13 0.94 -5.12
CA ALA A 57 3.19 0.48 -4.10
C ALA A 57 2.41 -0.71 -4.61
N ILE A 58 1.95 -1.53 -3.67
CA ILE A 58 1.08 -2.65 -3.99
C ILE A 58 -0.22 -2.47 -3.22
N LEU A 59 -1.33 -2.75 -3.90
CA LEU A 59 -2.65 -2.73 -3.30
C LEU A 59 -3.19 -4.14 -3.43
N THR A 60 -3.42 -4.82 -2.33
CA THR A 60 -3.84 -6.21 -2.37
C THR A 60 -5.05 -6.47 -1.48
N ASP A 61 -5.92 -7.36 -1.94
CA ASP A 61 -7.00 -7.85 -1.12
C ASP A 61 -6.45 -8.89 -0.14
N VAL A 62 -7.09 -9.05 1.00
CA VAL A 62 -6.71 -10.08 1.95
C VAL A 62 -7.11 -11.45 1.43
N THR A 63 -8.34 -11.58 0.96
CA THR A 63 -8.88 -12.88 0.57
C THR A 63 -8.64 -13.14 -0.90
N MET A 64 -7.73 -14.03 -1.19
CA MET A 64 -7.40 -14.40 -2.56
C MET A 64 -7.02 -15.87 -2.59
N PRO A 65 -7.15 -16.53 -3.74
CA PRO A 65 -6.70 -17.91 -3.84
C PRO A 65 -5.18 -17.98 -3.78
N ASN A 66 -4.69 -19.12 -3.41
CA ASN A 66 -3.28 -19.44 -3.40
C ASN A 66 -2.48 -18.77 -2.29
N MET A 67 -2.60 -17.47 -2.13
CA MET A 67 -1.84 -16.75 -1.12
C MET A 67 -2.68 -15.57 -0.69
N ASN A 68 -2.99 -15.45 0.60
CA ASN A 68 -3.78 -14.30 1.03
C ASN A 68 -2.92 -13.04 1.07
N GLY A 69 -3.59 -11.90 1.13
CA GLY A 69 -2.89 -10.62 1.06
C GLY A 69 -1.98 -10.33 2.23
N VAL A 70 -2.28 -10.91 3.41
CA VAL A 70 -1.42 -10.70 4.57
C VAL A 70 -0.09 -11.41 4.35
N ALA A 71 -0.14 -12.64 3.83
CA ALA A 71 1.08 -13.37 3.53
C ALA A 71 1.88 -12.66 2.43
N LEU A 72 1.16 -12.17 1.41
CA LEU A 72 1.83 -11.44 0.34
C LEU A 72 2.51 -10.19 0.89
N ALA A 73 1.82 -9.46 1.77
CA ALA A 73 2.38 -8.24 2.34
C ALA A 73 3.67 -8.54 3.11
N ALA A 74 3.69 -9.65 3.85
CA ALA A 74 4.89 -10.00 4.60
C ALA A 74 6.06 -10.28 3.67
N ILE A 75 5.80 -10.97 2.56
CA ILE A 75 6.85 -11.27 1.60
C ILE A 75 7.36 -9.98 0.94
N VAL A 76 6.44 -9.10 0.57
CA VAL A 76 6.81 -7.84 -0.07
C VAL A 76 7.65 -6.99 0.88
N ALA A 77 7.23 -6.91 2.15
CA ALA A 77 7.97 -6.11 3.11
C ALA A 77 9.40 -6.62 3.29
N GLU A 78 9.56 -7.92 3.18
CA GLU A 78 10.88 -8.49 3.39
C GLU A 78 11.76 -8.37 2.15
N ARG A 79 11.21 -8.62 0.98
CA ARG A 79 12.01 -8.67 -0.25
C ARG A 79 12.07 -7.34 -0.99
N TRP A 80 11.06 -6.51 -0.84
CA TRP A 80 11.00 -5.23 -1.56
C TRP A 80 10.63 -4.12 -0.58
N SER A 81 11.54 -3.81 0.31
CA SER A 81 11.25 -2.95 1.45
C SER A 81 10.89 -1.53 1.07
N SER A 82 11.18 -1.11 -0.15
CA SER A 82 10.81 0.23 -0.57
C SER A 82 9.42 0.31 -1.20
N VAL A 83 8.74 -0.82 -1.36
CA VAL A 83 7.40 -0.84 -1.94
C VAL A 83 6.38 -0.59 -0.84
N GLY A 84 5.54 0.43 -1.03
CA GLY A 84 4.47 0.71 -0.07
C GLY A 84 3.39 -0.35 -0.16
N ILE A 85 2.72 -0.63 0.96
CA ILE A 85 1.74 -1.70 1.01
C ILE A 85 0.40 -1.19 1.52
N VAL A 86 -0.65 -1.42 0.73
CA VAL A 86 -2.03 -1.14 1.14
C VAL A 86 -2.80 -2.44 1.00
N ILE A 87 -3.52 -2.83 2.05
CA ILE A 87 -4.30 -4.05 2.05
C ILE A 87 -5.77 -3.70 2.18
N THR A 88 -6.62 -4.34 1.39
CA THR A 88 -8.06 -4.11 1.46
C THR A 88 -8.77 -5.38 1.85
N SER A 89 -9.92 -5.24 2.49
CA SER A 89 -10.72 -6.42 2.83
C SER A 89 -12.16 -6.04 3.04
N GLY A 90 -13.06 -6.88 2.56
CA GLY A 90 -14.48 -6.70 2.81
C GLY A 90 -14.85 -7.14 4.21
N ALA A 91 -14.20 -8.19 4.68
CA ALA A 91 -14.44 -8.68 6.02
C ALA A 91 -13.24 -9.51 6.40
N VAL A 92 -12.70 -9.26 7.56
CA VAL A 92 -11.60 -10.06 8.05
C VAL A 92 -12.20 -11.32 8.66
N PRO A 93 -11.81 -12.50 8.18
CA PRO A 93 -12.39 -13.73 8.74
C PRO A 93 -12.13 -13.83 10.24
N ALA A 94 -13.11 -14.34 10.93
CA ALA A 94 -12.97 -14.51 12.37
C ALA A 94 -11.78 -15.41 12.63
N GLY A 95 -10.96 -15.04 13.57
CA GLY A 95 -9.80 -15.85 13.91
C GLY A 95 -8.56 -15.58 13.08
N LEU A 96 -8.68 -14.81 12.04
CA LEU A 96 -7.50 -14.46 11.27
C LEU A 96 -6.78 -13.33 11.98
N LYS A 97 -5.54 -13.56 12.33
CA LYS A 97 -4.76 -12.49 12.88
C LYS A 97 -4.20 -11.68 11.75
N VAL A 98 -4.53 -10.43 11.71
CA VAL A 98 -4.04 -9.55 10.67
C VAL A 98 -2.89 -8.75 11.27
N GLU A 99 -1.68 -9.22 11.00
CA GLU A 99 -0.50 -8.52 11.44
C GLU A 99 0.14 -7.94 10.21
N LEU A 100 0.17 -6.64 10.10
CA LEU A 100 0.68 -5.99 8.92
C LEU A 100 2.10 -5.52 9.13
N PRO A 101 2.91 -5.52 8.07
CA PRO A 101 4.25 -4.97 8.18
C PRO A 101 4.21 -3.51 8.58
N ALA A 102 5.28 -3.04 9.18
CA ALA A 102 5.35 -1.65 9.59
C ALA A 102 5.15 -0.73 8.40
N GLY A 103 4.31 0.27 8.58
CA GLY A 103 4.03 1.23 7.51
C GLY A 103 2.93 0.81 6.54
N ALA A 104 2.48 -0.43 6.59
CA ALA A 104 1.40 -0.86 5.72
C ALA A 104 0.08 -0.23 6.16
N ARG A 105 -0.80 0.01 5.21
CA ARG A 105 -2.10 0.61 5.47
C ARG A 105 -3.19 -0.40 5.16
N PHE A 106 -4.32 -0.24 5.84
CA PHE A 106 -5.45 -1.14 5.67
C PHE A 106 -6.69 -0.33 5.32
N ILE A 107 -7.42 -0.77 4.31
CA ILE A 107 -8.66 -0.11 3.90
C ILE A 107 -9.77 -1.14 3.94
N GLN A 108 -10.88 -0.78 4.57
CA GLN A 108 -12.03 -1.66 4.59
C GLN A 108 -12.92 -1.40 3.38
N LYS A 109 -13.39 -2.45 2.74
CA LYS A 109 -14.33 -2.32 1.63
C LYS A 109 -15.74 -2.16 2.17
N PRO A 110 -16.60 -1.44 1.48
CA PRO A 110 -16.31 -0.66 0.28
C PRO A 110 -15.61 0.63 0.63
N TYR A 111 -14.79 1.10 -0.27
CA TYR A 111 -14.07 2.35 -0.03
C TYR A 111 -14.37 3.31 -1.17
N THR A 112 -14.15 4.58 -0.90
CA THR A 112 -14.32 5.60 -1.93
C THR A 112 -13.02 5.78 -2.67
N ALA A 113 -13.09 6.39 -3.85
CA ALA A 113 -11.88 6.72 -4.58
C ALA A 113 -10.98 7.60 -3.76
N GLU A 114 -11.57 8.53 -3.02
CA GLU A 114 -10.80 9.45 -2.20
C GLU A 114 -10.00 8.69 -1.14
N THR A 115 -10.64 7.77 -0.43
CA THR A 115 -9.96 6.99 0.58
C THR A 115 -8.83 6.16 -0.03
N LEU A 116 -9.11 5.52 -1.16
CA LEU A 116 -8.10 4.72 -1.83
C LEU A 116 -6.89 5.56 -2.17
N LEU A 117 -7.12 6.72 -2.77
CA LEU A 117 -6.01 7.56 -3.20
C LEU A 117 -5.23 8.11 -2.03
N GLN A 118 -5.90 8.43 -0.94
CA GLN A 118 -5.21 8.90 0.25
C GLN A 118 -4.31 7.83 0.84
N GLU A 119 -4.78 6.60 0.89
CA GLU A 119 -3.99 5.53 1.46
C GLU A 119 -2.81 5.15 0.57
N ILE A 120 -3.02 5.17 -0.74
CA ILE A 120 -1.94 4.93 -1.66
C ILE A 120 -0.87 6.01 -1.50
N ALA A 121 -1.29 7.27 -1.43
CA ALA A 121 -0.33 8.37 -1.27
C ALA A 121 0.46 8.22 0.02
N ALA A 122 -0.20 7.72 1.07
CA ALA A 122 0.45 7.60 2.36
C ALA A 122 1.58 6.59 2.37
N VAL A 123 1.55 5.61 1.47
CA VAL A 123 2.60 4.59 1.45
C VAL A 123 3.64 4.83 0.35
N LEU A 124 3.45 5.83 -0.48
CA LEU A 124 4.41 6.05 -1.56
C LEU A 124 5.72 6.58 -0.99
N PRO A 125 6.83 6.19 -1.61
CA PRO A 125 8.11 6.68 -1.14
C PRO A 125 8.19 8.19 -1.26
N ARG A 126 8.88 8.81 -0.33
CA ARG A 126 9.02 10.23 -0.36
C ARG A 126 10.15 10.64 -1.21
N LEU A 127 10.04 10.56 -2.46
CA LEU A 127 11.14 10.79 -3.35
C LEU A 127 11.42 12.26 -3.56
N GLY A 128 11.37 13.02 -2.52
CA GLY A 128 11.64 14.41 -2.67
C GLY A 128 10.48 15.18 -3.17
N ALA A 129 9.31 14.72 -2.94
CA ALA A 129 8.14 15.41 -3.39
C ALA A 129 7.30 15.81 -2.22
N PRO A 130 7.79 16.67 -1.39
CA PRO A 130 7.01 17.08 -0.23
C PRO A 130 5.74 17.78 -0.56
N VAL A 131 5.65 18.25 -1.78
CA VAL A 131 4.42 18.91 -2.17
C VAL A 131 3.24 18.00 -2.00
N ALA A 132 3.38 16.76 -2.36
CA ALA A 132 2.29 15.83 -2.24
C ALA A 132 1.85 15.69 -0.80
N LEU A 133 2.79 15.74 0.10
CA LEU A 133 2.45 15.65 1.49
C LEU A 133 1.66 16.82 1.94
N LYS A 134 1.99 17.98 1.43
CA LYS A 134 1.27 19.13 1.83
C LYS A 134 -0.16 19.09 1.45
N SER A 135 -0.44 18.51 0.34
CA SER A 135 -1.84 18.51 -0.07
C SER A 135 -2.62 17.45 0.63
N LEU A 136 -2.00 16.55 1.36
CA LEU A 136 -2.77 15.54 2.05
C LEU A 136 -3.27 16.11 3.34
N PRO A 137 -4.44 15.87 3.66
CA PRO A 137 -4.98 16.35 4.91
C PRO A 137 -4.37 15.55 5.95
N THR A 138 -3.86 15.14 6.25
CA THR A 138 -3.38 14.54 7.19
C THR A 138 -4.02 13.84 8.00
N MET A 139 -4.30 13.42 8.05
CA MET A 139 -4.84 12.84 8.73
C MET A 139 -4.45 12.31 9.73
N GLN A 140 -4.24 12.28 9.97
CA GLN A 140 -3.90 11.92 10.79
C GLN A 140 -4.16 11.30 11.58
N PRO A 141 -4.49 11.16 11.78
CA PRO A 141 -4.65 10.55 12.39
C PRO A 141 -4.38 9.69 12.93
N GLY A 142 -4.33 9.50 12.67
CA GLY A 142 -4.16 8.81 13.11
C GLY A 142 -3.80 8.18 13.81
N LYS A 143 -3.69 8.13 14.05
CA LYS A 143 -3.37 7.67 14.64
C LYS A 143 -2.92 6.98 15.30
N PRO A 144 -2.86 6.67 15.41
CA PRO A 144 -2.43 5.99 15.98
C PRO A 144 -1.73 5.28 16.46
N HIS A 145 -1.73 5.19 16.08
CA HIS A 145 -1.12 4.52 16.42
C HIS A 145 -0.22 4.52 16.90
N GLY A 146 -0.14 4.85 16.69
CA GLY A 146 0.63 4.90 17.09
C GLY A 146 1.36 4.87 17.60
N ALA A 147 1.35 5.25 17.35
CA ALA A 147 2.10 5.28 17.82
C ALA A 147 2.62 5.05 18.63
N GLY A 148 2.46 4.90 18.52
CA GLY A 148 2.94 4.71 19.20
C GLY A 148 3.67 4.58 19.74
N GLY A 149 3.70 4.61 19.55
CA GLY A 149 4.31 4.58 20.03
C GLY A 149 5.15 4.65 20.47
N ILE A 150 5.29 4.83 20.24
CA ILE A 150 6.02 4.94 20.55
C ILE A 150 6.75 5.06 21.32
N ALA A 151 6.87 5.15 21.21
CA ALA A 151 7.47 5.30 21.84
C ALA A 151 8.10 5.38 22.70
N GLN A 152 8.19 5.37 22.73
CA GLN A 152 8.75 5.58 23.40
C GLN A 152 9.49 5.45 24.23
N PRO A 153 9.75 5.44 24.47
CA PRO A 153 10.35 5.33 25.18
C PRO A 153 11.19 5.37 25.94
N LEU A 154 11.35 5.40 25.81
CA LEU A 154 12.03 5.46 26.37
C LEU A 154 12.76 5.50 27.28
N ALA A 155 12.89 5.58 27.45
CA ALA A 155 13.44 5.59 28.17
C ALA A 155 14.18 5.58 29.06
N GLU A 156 14.47 5.59 29.20
CA GLU A 156 15.09 5.65 29.90
C GLU A 156 15.76 5.60 30.74
N PRO A 157 16.12 5.63 31.17
CA PRO A 157 16.68 5.53 31.87
C PRO A 157 17.41 5.49 32.72
N ASP A 158 17.62 5.58 32.83
CA ASP A 158 18.25 5.60 33.45
C ASP A 158 18.87 5.64 34.31
N GLU A 159 19.05 5.67 34.55
CA GLU A 159 19.61 5.82 35.15
C GLU A 159 20.25 5.75 35.98
N SER A 160 20.39 5.72 36.14
CA SER A 160 20.94 5.65 36.86
C SER A 160 21.30 5.50 37.40
#